data_b470f4915af5189ff509f907c7ef1c3c
#
_entry.id   b470f4915af5189ff509f907c7ef1c3c
#
_cell.length_a   1.000
_cell.length_b   1.000
_cell.length_c   1.000
_cell.angle_alpha   90.00
_cell.angle_beta   90.00
_cell.angle_gamma   90.00
#
_symmetry.space_group_name_H-M   'P 1'
#
loop_
_entity.id
_entity.type
_entity.pdbx_description
1 polymer ?
#
loop_
_entity_poly.entity_id
_entity_poly.type
_entity_poly.pdbx_seq_one_letter_code
_entity_poly.pdbx_strand_id
1 'polypeptide(L)'
;MKRWILALVMLGLSVVPALAETAVTTGMGYKKMLSELGALYKQESGKQLTEVYSGTIGQSLAQYKAGSGVSVFVSDRQTLEDSDVSFASFQPLGTAVLVLAWKKGLNVESPQDLQNPKIQSIGYPDKKGAIYGKAAERFLTQSGLRGPLKDKLRMFSTVPQVFSYLTTGELDAGFVNTAVVKAQGKSIGGSMDIQSGYDPIEMVAAVVKGAEKDPEVEAFLTFLQSDKARSVYAKHGCAHNREPTCSANCCTTRKYCFRCGLP
;
A
#
# COMPACT_ATOMS: atom_id res chain seq x y z
N MET A 1 -54.81 4.32 58.15
CA MET A 1 -53.61 3.56 57.87
C MET A 1 -53.45 3.46 56.34
N LYS A 2 -52.63 4.32 55.73
CA LYS A 2 -52.41 4.37 54.27
C LYS A 2 -51.07 3.68 53.95
N ARG A 3 -51.13 2.51 53.27
CA ARG A 3 -49.96 1.74 52.80
C ARG A 3 -49.48 2.34 51.47
N TRP A 4 -48.33 2.99 51.48
CA TRP A 4 -47.62 3.45 50.28
C TRP A 4 -46.81 2.27 49.73
N ILE A 5 -47.13 1.78 48.53
CA ILE A 5 -46.35 0.81 47.80
C ILE A 5 -45.39 1.62 46.89
N LEU A 6 -44.11 1.66 47.24
CA LEU A 6 -43.05 2.17 46.37
C LEU A 6 -42.76 1.11 45.29
N ALA A 7 -43.17 1.40 44.05
CA ALA A 7 -42.76 0.61 42.90
C ALA A 7 -41.33 1.07 42.48
N LEU A 8 -40.36 0.24 42.75
CA LEU A 8 -38.97 0.44 42.30
C LEU A 8 -38.86 0.05 40.82
N VAL A 9 -38.88 1.05 39.93
CA VAL A 9 -38.59 0.84 38.49
C VAL A 9 -37.08 0.66 38.33
N MET A 10 -36.64 -0.58 38.20
CA MET A 10 -35.28 -0.87 37.78
C MET A 10 -35.12 -0.52 36.29
N LEU A 11 -34.51 0.64 35.99
CA LEU A 11 -34.10 1.03 34.68
C LEU A 11 -32.84 0.22 34.35
N GLY A 12 -33.00 -0.90 33.62
CA GLY A 12 -31.89 -1.68 33.12
C GLY A 12 -31.09 -0.84 32.12
N LEU A 13 -29.96 -0.26 32.53
CA LEU A 13 -28.95 0.28 31.61
C LEU A 13 -28.36 -0.90 30.83
N SER A 14 -28.84 -1.09 29.61
CA SER A 14 -28.17 -1.96 28.66
C SER A 14 -26.85 -1.27 28.31
N VAL A 15 -25.75 -1.70 28.93
CA VAL A 15 -24.39 -1.36 28.51
C VAL A 15 -24.19 -2.04 27.17
N VAL A 16 -24.41 -1.32 26.07
CA VAL A 16 -23.98 -1.74 24.75
C VAL A 16 -22.44 -1.67 24.80
N PRO A 17 -21.71 -2.80 24.67
CA PRO A 17 -20.27 -2.72 24.57
C PRO A 17 -19.94 -1.85 23.36
N ALA A 18 -19.25 -0.75 23.57
CA ALA A 18 -18.65 -0.01 22.47
C ALA A 18 -17.65 -0.96 21.81
N LEU A 19 -18.00 -1.51 20.65
CA LEU A 19 -17.08 -2.28 19.84
C LEU A 19 -15.93 -1.35 19.48
N ALA A 20 -14.73 -1.69 19.91
CA ALA A 20 -13.54 -0.91 19.59
C ALA A 20 -13.34 -0.93 18.07
N GLU A 21 -13.31 0.24 17.45
CA GLU A 21 -13.07 0.35 16.01
C GLU A 21 -11.70 -0.26 15.66
N THR A 22 -11.64 -1.03 14.57
CA THR A 22 -10.36 -1.56 14.08
C THR A 22 -9.45 -0.42 13.65
N ALA A 23 -8.30 -0.28 14.31
CA ALA A 23 -7.29 0.70 13.96
C ALA A 23 -6.39 0.20 12.83
N VAL A 24 -6.32 0.96 11.74
CA VAL A 24 -5.60 0.58 10.52
C VAL A 24 -4.59 1.64 10.11
N THR A 25 -3.51 1.22 9.46
CA THR A 25 -2.46 2.14 8.97
C THR A 25 -1.87 1.70 7.63
N THR A 26 -1.28 2.65 6.93
CA THR A 26 -0.46 2.45 5.74
C THR A 26 0.54 3.59 5.56
N GLY A 27 1.51 3.44 4.67
CA GLY A 27 2.36 4.56 4.23
C GLY A 27 1.59 5.56 3.37
N MET A 28 2.01 6.85 3.38
CA MET A 28 1.30 7.96 2.70
C MET A 28 1.07 7.74 1.20
N GLY A 29 1.89 6.90 0.53
CA GLY A 29 1.69 6.52 -0.86
C GLY A 29 0.37 5.77 -1.11
N TYR A 30 -0.19 5.12 -0.10
CA TYR A 30 -1.44 4.38 -0.15
C TYR A 30 -2.56 4.93 0.73
N LYS A 31 -2.36 6.11 1.35
CA LYS A 31 -3.38 6.73 2.20
C LYS A 31 -4.73 6.82 1.50
N LYS A 32 -4.78 7.32 0.25
CA LYS A 32 -6.03 7.45 -0.51
C LYS A 32 -6.73 6.10 -0.73
N MET A 33 -5.95 5.04 -0.99
CA MET A 33 -6.49 3.69 -1.13
C MET A 33 -7.12 3.21 0.18
N LEU A 34 -6.42 3.35 1.29
CA LEU A 34 -6.94 2.89 2.59
C LEU A 34 -8.18 3.69 3.02
N SER A 35 -8.20 5.01 2.83
CA SER A 35 -9.38 5.83 3.12
C SER A 35 -10.57 5.48 2.22
N GLU A 36 -10.35 5.15 0.94
CA GLU A 36 -11.43 4.69 0.04
C GLU A 36 -11.96 3.32 0.48
N LEU A 37 -11.09 2.40 0.90
CA LEU A 37 -11.48 1.11 1.49
C LEU A 37 -12.27 1.29 2.78
N GLY A 38 -11.85 2.20 3.66
CA GLY A 38 -12.55 2.51 4.91
C GLY A 38 -13.95 3.08 4.67
N ALA A 39 -14.08 4.00 3.72
CA ALA A 39 -15.38 4.55 3.32
C ALA A 39 -16.32 3.47 2.75
N LEU A 40 -15.78 2.60 1.89
CA LEU A 40 -16.53 1.49 1.30
C LEU A 40 -16.92 0.45 2.35
N TYR A 41 -16.01 0.12 3.28
CA TYR A 41 -16.29 -0.79 4.41
C TYR A 41 -17.43 -0.26 5.28
N LYS A 42 -17.39 1.04 5.60
CA LYS A 42 -18.49 1.69 6.35
C LYS A 42 -19.81 1.61 5.61
N GLN A 43 -19.82 1.83 4.29
CA GLN A 43 -21.02 1.73 3.46
C GLN A 43 -21.61 0.32 3.44
N GLU A 44 -20.76 -0.73 3.37
CA GLU A 44 -21.19 -2.12 3.24
C GLU A 44 -21.57 -2.76 4.58
N SER A 45 -20.86 -2.43 5.66
CA SER A 45 -20.99 -3.09 6.96
C SER A 45 -21.63 -2.23 8.05
N GLY A 46 -21.74 -0.91 7.83
CA GLY A 46 -22.09 0.06 8.87
C GLY A 46 -20.98 0.31 9.91
N LYS A 47 -19.86 -0.41 9.84
CA LYS A 47 -18.74 -0.32 10.77
C LYS A 47 -17.71 0.71 10.31
N GLN A 48 -16.99 1.32 11.22
CA GLN A 48 -15.98 2.33 10.92
C GLN A 48 -14.59 1.84 11.30
N LEU A 49 -13.58 2.34 10.57
CA LEU A 49 -12.18 2.12 10.89
C LEU A 49 -11.58 3.37 11.52
N THR A 50 -10.68 3.19 12.48
CA THR A 50 -9.81 4.26 12.95
C THR A 50 -8.55 4.29 12.10
N GLU A 51 -8.42 5.30 11.22
CA GLU A 51 -7.28 5.44 10.32
C GLU A 51 -6.14 6.21 11.00
N VAL A 52 -4.98 5.57 11.17
CA VAL A 52 -3.79 6.16 11.82
C VAL A 52 -2.69 6.34 10.78
N TYR A 53 -2.22 7.56 10.58
CA TYR A 53 -1.21 7.88 9.58
C TYR A 53 -0.03 8.65 10.16
N SER A 54 1.20 8.28 9.76
CA SER A 54 2.45 8.85 10.29
C SER A 54 3.51 9.18 9.24
N GLY A 55 3.17 9.12 7.95
CA GLY A 55 4.11 9.37 6.87
C GLY A 55 4.58 8.09 6.17
N THR A 56 5.75 7.57 6.48
CA THR A 56 6.22 6.30 5.92
C THR A 56 5.73 5.11 6.74
N ILE A 57 5.76 3.91 6.15
CA ILE A 57 5.42 2.69 6.89
C ILE A 57 6.39 2.45 8.06
N GLY A 58 7.67 2.80 7.91
CA GLY A 58 8.64 2.73 9.00
C GLY A 58 8.27 3.62 10.19
N GLN A 59 7.70 4.81 9.94
CA GLN A 59 7.18 5.69 10.99
C GLN A 59 5.91 5.10 11.64
N SER A 60 5.02 4.46 10.86
CA SER A 60 3.84 3.78 11.40
C SER A 60 4.24 2.61 12.31
N LEU A 61 5.26 1.83 11.95
CA LEU A 61 5.81 0.76 12.80
C LEU A 61 6.40 1.31 14.11
N ALA A 62 7.12 2.43 14.04
CA ALA A 62 7.64 3.10 15.24
C ALA A 62 6.52 3.61 16.16
N GLN A 63 5.46 4.19 15.59
CA GLN A 63 4.29 4.63 16.37
C GLN A 63 3.51 3.45 16.98
N TYR A 64 3.42 2.32 16.29
CA TYR A 64 2.83 1.11 16.87
C TYR A 64 3.59 0.68 18.13
N LYS A 65 4.92 0.63 18.07
CA LYS A 65 5.76 0.32 19.25
C LYS A 65 5.62 1.34 20.38
N ALA A 66 5.26 2.57 20.06
CA ALA A 66 4.95 3.61 21.04
C ALA A 66 3.49 3.57 21.55
N GLY A 67 2.69 2.57 21.14
CA GLY A 67 1.33 2.35 21.67
C GLY A 67 0.21 2.98 20.86
N SER A 68 0.34 3.15 19.54
CA SER A 68 -0.73 3.73 18.70
C SER A 68 -2.00 2.89 18.60
N GLY A 69 -1.99 1.63 19.07
CA GLY A 69 -3.16 0.74 19.06
C GLY A 69 -3.55 0.21 17.66
N VAL A 70 -2.70 0.37 16.64
CA VAL A 70 -2.96 -0.18 15.29
C VAL A 70 -3.08 -1.70 15.34
N SER A 71 -4.15 -2.23 14.75
CA SER A 71 -4.42 -3.69 14.66
C SER A 71 -4.04 -4.27 13.29
N VAL A 72 -4.17 -3.47 12.21
CA VAL A 72 -3.91 -3.92 10.83
C VAL A 72 -3.01 -2.93 10.09
N PHE A 73 -1.94 -3.46 9.51
CA PHE A 73 -1.04 -2.73 8.62
C PHE A 73 -1.30 -3.11 7.17
N VAL A 74 -1.50 -2.12 6.30
CA VAL A 74 -1.57 -2.33 4.85
C VAL A 74 -0.26 -1.83 4.24
N SER A 75 0.62 -2.76 3.83
CA SER A 75 1.96 -2.44 3.32
C SER A 75 2.52 -3.57 2.47
N ASP A 76 3.75 -3.41 1.97
CA ASP A 76 4.49 -4.51 1.37
C ASP A 76 4.93 -5.52 2.44
N ARG A 77 4.81 -6.79 2.10
CA ARG A 77 5.15 -7.92 2.96
C ARG A 77 6.56 -7.82 3.51
N GLN A 78 7.54 -7.59 2.64
CA GLN A 78 8.95 -7.60 3.01
C GLN A 78 9.28 -6.55 4.10
N THR A 79 8.74 -5.32 3.97
CA THR A 79 8.98 -4.29 5.00
C THR A 79 8.38 -4.68 6.36
N LEU A 80 7.25 -5.38 6.36
CA LEU A 80 6.61 -5.82 7.61
C LEU A 80 7.37 -7.01 8.22
N GLU A 81 7.79 -7.99 7.42
CA GLU A 81 8.59 -9.15 7.87
C GLU A 81 9.98 -8.74 8.38
N ASP A 82 10.63 -7.75 7.75
CA ASP A 82 11.91 -7.20 8.18
C ASP A 82 11.81 -6.36 9.46
N SER A 83 10.60 -6.04 9.91
CA SER A 83 10.40 -5.25 11.12
C SER A 83 10.47 -6.11 12.38
N ASP A 84 10.73 -5.47 13.51
CA ASP A 84 10.68 -6.10 14.84
C ASP A 84 9.26 -6.14 15.45
N VAL A 85 8.22 -5.87 14.64
CA VAL A 85 6.81 -6.03 15.01
C VAL A 85 6.36 -7.46 14.68
N SER A 86 5.74 -8.12 15.65
CA SER A 86 5.18 -9.46 15.43
C SER A 86 3.80 -9.40 14.81
N PHE A 87 3.63 -10.03 13.65
CA PHE A 87 2.35 -10.20 12.97
C PHE A 87 1.85 -11.62 13.10
N ALA A 88 0.53 -11.78 13.27
CA ALA A 88 -0.13 -13.09 13.35
C ALA A 88 -0.45 -13.65 11.96
N SER A 89 -0.77 -12.80 11.01
CA SER A 89 -1.14 -13.21 9.65
C SER A 89 -0.85 -12.12 8.61
N PHE A 90 -0.70 -12.55 7.36
CA PHE A 90 -0.51 -11.70 6.19
C PHE A 90 -1.52 -12.12 5.11
N GLN A 91 -2.48 -11.26 4.82
CA GLN A 91 -3.47 -11.48 3.77
C GLN A 91 -3.04 -10.75 2.50
N PRO A 92 -2.80 -11.44 1.36
CA PRO A 92 -2.42 -10.82 0.10
C PRO A 92 -3.52 -9.90 -0.43
N LEU A 93 -3.12 -8.71 -0.92
CA LEU A 93 -3.99 -7.74 -1.58
C LEU A 93 -3.66 -7.58 -3.06
N GLY A 94 -2.43 -7.93 -3.47
CA GLY A 94 -1.96 -7.83 -4.84
C GLY A 94 -0.50 -7.39 -4.90
N THR A 95 -0.01 -7.15 -6.12
CA THR A 95 1.35 -6.66 -6.38
C THR A 95 1.31 -5.21 -6.85
N ALA A 96 2.30 -4.45 -6.47
CA ALA A 96 2.49 -3.07 -6.88
C ALA A 96 3.78 -2.92 -7.70
N VAL A 97 3.86 -1.86 -8.51
CA VAL A 97 4.99 -1.60 -9.42
C VAL A 97 5.66 -0.29 -9.09
N LEU A 98 6.99 -0.27 -9.20
CA LEU A 98 7.78 0.95 -9.19
C LEU A 98 7.57 1.68 -10.52
N VAL A 99 7.32 2.98 -10.46
CA VAL A 99 7.09 3.81 -11.65
C VAL A 99 8.16 4.88 -11.72
N LEU A 100 8.79 5.04 -12.88
CA LEU A 100 9.58 6.21 -13.23
C LEU A 100 8.65 7.23 -13.90
N ALA A 101 8.61 8.46 -13.40
CA ALA A 101 7.83 9.56 -13.94
C ALA A 101 8.73 10.78 -14.23
N TRP A 102 8.31 11.64 -15.16
CA TRP A 102 9.07 12.83 -15.53
C TRP A 102 8.17 14.04 -15.80
N LYS A 103 8.73 15.23 -15.65
CA LYS A 103 8.03 16.50 -15.86
C LYS A 103 7.68 16.73 -17.32
N LYS A 104 6.75 17.65 -17.59
CA LYS A 104 6.39 18.09 -18.93
C LYS A 104 7.60 18.64 -19.68
N GLY A 105 7.65 18.40 -20.99
CA GLY A 105 8.73 18.86 -21.86
C GLY A 105 9.95 17.93 -21.93
N LEU A 106 9.95 16.84 -21.18
CA LEU A 106 10.94 15.77 -21.32
C LEU A 106 10.33 14.57 -22.05
N ASN A 107 11.18 13.85 -22.78
CA ASN A 107 10.88 12.52 -23.32
C ASN A 107 11.85 11.51 -22.71
N VAL A 108 11.32 10.44 -22.11
CA VAL A 108 12.09 9.35 -21.50
C VAL A 108 11.52 8.06 -22.07
N GLU A 109 12.32 7.31 -22.81
CA GLU A 109 11.94 6.06 -23.47
C GLU A 109 12.45 4.85 -22.69
N SER A 110 13.52 5.06 -21.91
CA SER A 110 14.13 4.03 -21.06
C SER A 110 14.70 4.65 -19.79
N PRO A 111 14.94 3.83 -18.73
CA PRO A 111 15.59 4.34 -17.52
C PRO A 111 17.02 4.87 -17.77
N GLN A 112 17.71 4.41 -18.81
CA GLN A 112 19.04 4.87 -19.21
C GLN A 112 19.05 6.34 -19.61
N ASP A 113 17.92 6.88 -20.09
CA ASP A 113 17.78 8.28 -20.48
C ASP A 113 17.89 9.24 -19.29
N LEU A 114 17.80 8.75 -18.06
CA LEU A 114 18.11 9.52 -16.85
C LEU A 114 19.56 10.07 -16.85
N GLN A 115 20.45 9.46 -17.62
CA GLN A 115 21.81 9.98 -17.79
C GLN A 115 21.88 11.21 -18.69
N ASN A 116 20.84 11.50 -19.48
CA ASN A 116 20.81 12.66 -20.38
C ASN A 116 21.14 13.94 -19.59
N PRO A 117 22.00 14.83 -20.13
CA PRO A 117 22.33 16.12 -19.49
C PRO A 117 21.13 17.05 -19.24
N LYS A 118 20.03 16.89 -19.98
CA LYS A 118 18.79 17.65 -19.76
C LYS A 118 18.05 17.25 -18.47
N ILE A 119 18.35 16.07 -17.93
CA ILE A 119 17.79 15.58 -16.66
C ILE A 119 18.85 15.82 -15.58
N GLN A 120 18.61 16.77 -14.69
CA GLN A 120 19.57 17.18 -13.66
C GLN A 120 19.12 16.85 -12.25
N SER A 121 17.82 16.56 -12.04
CA SER A 121 17.25 16.26 -10.73
C SER A 121 16.32 15.07 -10.80
N ILE A 122 16.60 14.04 -9.98
CA ILE A 122 15.85 12.80 -9.94
C ILE A 122 15.44 12.54 -8.50
N GLY A 123 14.14 12.58 -8.24
CA GLY A 123 13.59 12.35 -6.91
C GLY A 123 13.30 10.87 -6.64
N TYR A 124 13.50 10.45 -5.41
CA TYR A 124 13.02 9.15 -4.93
C TYR A 124 12.66 9.22 -3.44
N PRO A 125 11.72 8.39 -2.95
CA PRO A 125 11.34 8.40 -1.54
C PRO A 125 12.46 7.91 -0.62
N ASP A 126 12.30 8.07 0.68
CA ASP A 126 13.26 7.58 1.68
C ASP A 126 13.51 6.08 1.53
N LYS A 127 14.77 5.74 1.25
CA LYS A 127 15.21 4.36 0.99
C LYS A 127 15.23 3.45 2.22
N LYS A 128 15.07 4.01 3.43
CA LYS A 128 15.01 3.24 4.67
C LYS A 128 13.58 2.94 5.11
N GLY A 129 12.71 3.93 5.04
CA GLY A 129 11.37 3.86 5.61
C GLY A 129 10.23 3.78 4.61
N ALA A 130 10.48 4.02 3.31
CA ALA A 130 9.43 4.01 2.29
C ALA A 130 9.59 2.86 1.31
N ILE A 131 8.50 2.12 1.03
CA ILE A 131 8.44 0.98 0.10
C ILE A 131 9.11 1.31 -1.24
N TYR A 132 8.66 2.37 -1.89
CA TYR A 132 9.17 2.78 -3.20
C TYR A 132 10.56 3.40 -3.15
N GLY A 133 11.02 3.85 -1.99
CA GLY A 133 12.40 4.26 -1.77
C GLY A 133 13.35 3.07 -1.77
N LYS A 134 12.99 1.99 -1.09
CA LYS A 134 13.73 0.71 -1.11
C LYS A 134 13.78 0.14 -2.53
N ALA A 135 12.63 0.09 -3.22
CA ALA A 135 12.55 -0.41 -4.59
C ALA A 135 13.38 0.44 -5.57
N ALA A 136 13.34 1.76 -5.47
CA ALA A 136 14.12 2.66 -6.32
C ALA A 136 15.63 2.51 -6.08
N GLU A 137 16.08 2.44 -4.83
CA GLU A 137 17.50 2.23 -4.50
C GLU A 137 18.01 0.89 -5.04
N ARG A 138 17.19 -0.17 -4.92
CA ARG A 138 17.50 -1.49 -5.44
C ARG A 138 17.60 -1.49 -6.96
N PHE A 139 16.59 -0.91 -7.62
CA PHE A 139 16.60 -0.75 -9.07
C PHE A 139 17.82 0.04 -9.57
N LEU A 140 18.10 1.20 -8.98
CA LEU A 140 19.25 2.03 -9.36
C LEU A 140 20.58 1.27 -9.21
N THR A 141 20.70 0.45 -8.18
CA THR A 141 21.89 -0.37 -7.92
C THR A 141 22.01 -1.49 -8.94
N GLN A 142 20.95 -2.26 -9.16
CA GLN A 142 20.96 -3.43 -10.05
C GLN A 142 21.07 -3.04 -11.53
N SER A 143 20.49 -1.90 -11.93
CA SER A 143 20.62 -1.36 -13.29
C SER A 143 21.96 -0.69 -13.57
N GLY A 144 22.84 -0.54 -12.57
CA GLY A 144 24.11 0.19 -12.70
C GLY A 144 23.96 1.71 -12.75
N LEU A 145 22.75 2.24 -12.62
CA LEU A 145 22.47 3.68 -12.71
C LEU A 145 22.83 4.46 -11.44
N ARG A 146 22.98 3.79 -10.30
CA ARG A 146 23.25 4.43 -9.00
C ARG A 146 24.49 5.31 -8.99
N GLY A 147 25.59 4.83 -9.58
CA GLY A 147 26.86 5.55 -9.70
C GLY A 147 26.77 6.76 -10.65
N PRO A 148 26.42 6.55 -11.93
CA PRO A 148 26.31 7.62 -12.93
C PRO A 148 25.34 8.75 -12.53
N LEU A 149 24.28 8.44 -11.77
CA LEU A 149 23.25 9.41 -11.38
C LEU A 149 23.46 10.02 -9.99
N LYS A 150 24.52 9.69 -9.26
CA LYS A 150 24.74 10.05 -7.85
C LYS A 150 24.49 11.55 -7.55
N ASP A 151 24.97 12.44 -8.45
CA ASP A 151 24.90 13.88 -8.26
C ASP A 151 23.53 14.49 -8.63
N LYS A 152 22.70 13.72 -9.36
CA LYS A 152 21.33 14.09 -9.76
C LYS A 152 20.28 13.58 -8.76
N LEU A 153 20.61 12.57 -7.93
CA LEU A 153 19.66 11.92 -7.04
C LEU A 153 19.33 12.80 -5.83
N ARG A 154 18.03 12.94 -5.53
CA ARG A 154 17.48 13.68 -4.40
C ARG A 154 16.50 12.80 -3.64
N MET A 155 16.73 12.61 -2.35
CA MET A 155 15.87 11.80 -1.50
C MET A 155 14.81 12.67 -0.81
N PHE A 156 13.57 12.21 -0.80
CA PHE A 156 12.42 12.86 -0.18
C PHE A 156 11.76 11.92 0.81
N SER A 157 10.96 12.43 1.74
CA SER A 157 10.34 11.58 2.77
C SER A 157 9.32 10.60 2.18
N THR A 158 8.52 11.01 1.20
CA THR A 158 7.36 10.23 0.73
C THR A 158 7.17 10.30 -0.79
N VAL A 159 6.42 9.31 -1.36
CA VAL A 159 6.01 9.32 -2.78
C VAL A 159 5.22 10.58 -3.15
N PRO A 160 4.19 11.02 -2.40
CA PRO A 160 3.47 12.26 -2.73
C PRO A 160 4.37 13.48 -2.81
N GLN A 161 5.43 13.56 -1.98
CA GLN A 161 6.37 14.66 -2.03
C GLN A 161 7.19 14.65 -3.32
N VAL A 162 7.73 13.50 -3.73
CA VAL A 162 8.41 13.36 -5.03
C VAL A 162 7.49 13.79 -6.16
N PHE A 163 6.24 13.32 -6.15
CA PHE A 163 5.27 13.64 -7.20
C PHE A 163 4.91 15.13 -7.24
N SER A 164 4.78 15.79 -6.09
CA SER A 164 4.55 17.22 -5.99
C SER A 164 5.66 18.02 -6.70
N TYR A 165 6.92 17.71 -6.42
CA TYR A 165 8.05 18.39 -7.06
C TYR A 165 8.19 18.10 -8.56
N LEU A 166 7.72 16.94 -9.03
CA LEU A 166 7.59 16.67 -10.47
C LEU A 166 6.54 17.58 -11.12
N THR A 167 5.40 17.80 -10.46
CA THR A 167 4.30 18.62 -11.01
C THR A 167 4.62 20.11 -11.03
N THR A 168 5.43 20.59 -10.07
CA THR A 168 5.92 21.99 -10.04
C THR A 168 7.11 22.20 -10.97
N GLY A 169 7.72 21.13 -11.51
CA GLY A 169 8.90 21.19 -12.38
C GLY A 169 10.23 21.36 -11.66
N GLU A 170 10.24 21.30 -10.32
CA GLU A 170 11.45 21.34 -9.48
C GLU A 170 12.27 20.05 -9.58
N LEU A 171 11.63 18.95 -9.93
CA LEU A 171 12.26 17.69 -10.31
C LEU A 171 12.05 17.41 -11.80
N ASP A 172 13.09 16.92 -12.47
CA ASP A 172 13.04 16.50 -13.84
C ASP A 172 12.41 15.13 -14.00
N ALA A 173 12.81 14.18 -13.15
CA ALA A 173 12.28 12.82 -13.09
C ALA A 173 12.17 12.35 -11.64
N GLY A 174 11.47 11.23 -11.41
CA GLY A 174 11.37 10.68 -10.07
C GLY A 174 10.72 9.32 -10.03
N PHE A 175 11.05 8.56 -9.00
CA PHE A 175 10.47 7.26 -8.71
C PHE A 175 9.25 7.41 -7.80
N VAL A 176 8.13 6.89 -8.26
CA VAL A 176 6.82 7.01 -7.62
C VAL A 176 6.06 5.67 -7.69
N ASN A 177 4.77 5.68 -7.37
CA ASN A 177 3.91 4.52 -7.52
C ASN A 177 2.80 4.75 -8.56
N THR A 178 2.19 3.68 -9.00
CA THR A 178 1.07 3.71 -9.96
C THR A 178 -0.12 4.51 -9.42
N ALA A 179 -0.35 4.52 -8.10
CA ALA A 179 -1.48 5.22 -7.49
C ALA A 179 -1.47 6.73 -7.76
N VAL A 180 -0.33 7.40 -7.54
CA VAL A 180 -0.23 8.86 -7.78
C VAL A 180 -0.30 9.18 -9.27
N VAL A 181 0.29 8.31 -10.13
CA VAL A 181 0.25 8.50 -11.59
C VAL A 181 -1.18 8.34 -12.12
N LYS A 182 -1.91 7.31 -11.71
CA LYS A 182 -3.32 7.13 -12.07
C LYS A 182 -4.20 8.30 -11.62
N ALA A 183 -3.95 8.81 -10.42
CA ALA A 183 -4.74 9.90 -9.84
C ALA A 183 -4.47 11.26 -10.51
N GLN A 184 -3.23 11.56 -10.92
CA GLN A 184 -2.79 12.90 -11.29
C GLN A 184 -1.83 12.93 -12.51
N GLY A 185 -1.73 11.87 -13.30
CA GLY A 185 -0.76 11.74 -14.39
C GLY A 185 -0.85 12.81 -15.47
N LYS A 186 -1.99 13.49 -15.61
CA LYS A 186 -2.16 14.63 -16.55
C LYS A 186 -1.28 15.84 -16.19
N SER A 187 -0.77 15.92 -14.96
CA SER A 187 0.07 17.03 -14.48
C SER A 187 1.56 16.84 -14.76
N ILE A 188 1.99 15.65 -15.21
CA ILE A 188 3.38 15.32 -15.56
C ILE A 188 3.57 15.11 -17.07
N GLY A 189 4.81 14.95 -17.54
CA GLY A 189 5.15 14.70 -18.94
C GLY A 189 4.90 13.30 -19.40
N GLY A 190 5.12 12.32 -18.51
CA GLY A 190 4.90 10.91 -18.77
C GLY A 190 5.39 10.04 -17.62
N SER A 191 5.19 8.74 -17.79
CA SER A 191 5.64 7.72 -16.83
C SER A 191 5.83 6.37 -17.50
N MET A 192 6.65 5.51 -16.91
CA MET A 192 6.81 4.11 -17.29
C MET A 192 6.91 3.21 -16.06
N ASP A 193 6.35 2.02 -16.16
CA ASP A 193 6.48 0.98 -15.14
C ASP A 193 7.87 0.34 -15.22
N ILE A 194 8.53 0.21 -14.08
CA ILE A 194 9.79 -0.52 -13.96
C ILE A 194 9.46 -1.97 -13.65
N GLN A 195 9.72 -2.87 -14.60
CA GLN A 195 9.28 -4.27 -14.53
C GLN A 195 10.22 -5.19 -13.76
N SER A 196 11.46 -4.79 -13.53
CA SER A 196 12.50 -5.63 -12.91
C SER A 196 13.60 -4.77 -12.27
N GLY A 197 14.55 -5.44 -11.60
CA GLY A 197 15.68 -4.77 -10.95
C GLY A 197 15.38 -4.37 -9.50
N TYR A 198 14.30 -4.86 -8.92
CA TYR A 198 13.95 -4.73 -7.50
C TYR A 198 13.08 -5.92 -7.06
N ASP A 199 12.96 -6.14 -5.76
CA ASP A 199 12.13 -7.22 -5.23
C ASP A 199 10.64 -6.94 -5.48
N PRO A 200 9.81 -7.96 -5.76
CA PRO A 200 8.37 -7.79 -5.93
C PRO A 200 7.73 -7.06 -4.75
N ILE A 201 6.92 -6.05 -5.03
CA ILE A 201 6.19 -5.31 -4.00
C ILE A 201 4.86 -6.03 -3.77
N GLU A 202 4.86 -7.04 -2.88
CA GLU A 202 3.65 -7.76 -2.49
C GLU A 202 2.90 -6.96 -1.43
N MET A 203 1.77 -6.37 -1.80
CA MET A 203 0.91 -5.66 -0.87
C MET A 203 0.08 -6.65 -0.05
N VAL A 204 0.07 -6.46 1.26
CA VAL A 204 -0.66 -7.30 2.21
C VAL A 204 -1.40 -6.46 3.25
N ALA A 205 -2.47 -7.03 3.83
CA ALA A 205 -3.01 -6.62 5.11
C ALA A 205 -2.42 -7.55 6.18
N ALA A 206 -1.61 -7.01 7.07
CA ALA A 206 -0.96 -7.76 8.15
C ALA A 206 -1.62 -7.45 9.49
N VAL A 207 -2.03 -8.48 10.19
CA VAL A 207 -2.65 -8.38 11.52
C VAL A 207 -1.57 -8.48 12.58
N VAL A 208 -1.50 -7.52 13.50
CA VAL A 208 -0.56 -7.58 14.62
C VAL A 208 -0.91 -8.74 15.55
N LYS A 209 0.12 -9.35 16.15
CA LYS A 209 -0.08 -10.44 17.10
C LYS A 209 -0.89 -9.96 18.31
N GLY A 210 -1.94 -10.71 18.63
CA GLY A 210 -2.91 -10.40 19.68
C GLY A 210 -4.22 -9.78 19.19
N ALA A 211 -4.27 -9.29 17.94
CA ALA A 211 -5.49 -8.77 17.30
C ALA A 211 -6.19 -9.79 16.38
N GLU A 212 -5.64 -10.97 16.20
CA GLU A 212 -6.14 -12.00 15.27
C GLU A 212 -7.50 -12.61 15.65
N LYS A 213 -7.92 -12.45 16.90
CA LYS A 213 -9.21 -12.94 17.39
C LYS A 213 -10.26 -11.84 17.57
N ASP A 214 -9.93 -10.61 17.16
CA ASP A 214 -10.86 -9.50 17.22
C ASP A 214 -11.88 -9.65 16.07
N PRO A 215 -13.20 -9.79 16.38
CA PRO A 215 -14.23 -9.93 15.35
C PRO A 215 -14.30 -8.75 14.37
N GLU A 216 -13.90 -7.55 14.80
CA GLU A 216 -13.87 -6.37 13.93
C GLU A 216 -12.71 -6.44 12.93
N VAL A 217 -11.55 -6.94 13.36
CA VAL A 217 -10.41 -7.21 12.48
C VAL A 217 -10.77 -8.29 11.47
N GLU A 218 -11.37 -9.41 11.91
CA GLU A 218 -11.78 -10.50 11.03
C GLU A 218 -12.82 -10.03 9.98
N ALA A 219 -13.81 -9.23 10.40
CA ALA A 219 -14.79 -8.65 9.50
C ALA A 219 -14.14 -7.75 8.45
N PHE A 220 -13.18 -6.91 8.85
CA PHE A 220 -12.45 -6.06 7.91
C PHE A 220 -11.59 -6.89 6.93
N LEU A 221 -10.87 -7.91 7.39
CA LEU A 221 -10.11 -8.81 6.52
C LEU A 221 -11.01 -9.53 5.51
N THR A 222 -12.18 -9.99 5.93
CA THR A 222 -13.18 -10.60 5.05
C THR A 222 -13.64 -9.60 3.96
N PHE A 223 -13.94 -8.35 4.35
CA PHE A 223 -14.27 -7.29 3.39
C PHE A 223 -13.15 -7.06 2.37
N LEU A 224 -11.88 -7.07 2.81
CA LEU A 224 -10.73 -6.86 1.93
C LEU A 224 -10.62 -7.93 0.81
N GLN A 225 -11.28 -9.09 0.94
CA GLN A 225 -11.34 -10.13 -0.10
C GLN A 225 -12.48 -9.92 -1.11
N SER A 226 -13.38 -8.97 -0.88
CA SER A 226 -14.51 -8.71 -1.76
C SER A 226 -14.09 -8.15 -3.12
N ASP A 227 -14.91 -8.35 -4.15
CA ASP A 227 -14.66 -7.79 -5.49
C ASP A 227 -14.67 -6.25 -5.49
N LYS A 228 -15.44 -5.64 -4.59
CA LYS A 228 -15.44 -4.19 -4.39
C LYS A 228 -14.10 -3.69 -3.87
N ALA A 229 -13.53 -4.35 -2.85
CA ALA A 229 -12.20 -4.02 -2.33
C ALA A 229 -11.12 -4.26 -3.40
N ARG A 230 -11.20 -5.35 -4.17
CA ARG A 230 -10.29 -5.64 -5.31
C ARG A 230 -10.32 -4.55 -6.37
N SER A 231 -11.49 -4.00 -6.67
CA SER A 231 -11.63 -2.87 -7.60
C SER A 231 -10.91 -1.62 -7.09
N VAL A 232 -10.93 -1.36 -5.79
CA VAL A 232 -10.18 -0.27 -5.17
C VAL A 232 -8.67 -0.53 -5.29
N TYR A 233 -8.18 -1.76 -5.02
CA TYR A 233 -6.76 -2.09 -5.20
C TYR A 233 -6.31 -1.83 -6.64
N ALA A 234 -7.05 -2.34 -7.63
CA ALA A 234 -6.73 -2.16 -9.04
C ALA A 234 -6.70 -0.68 -9.45
N LYS A 235 -7.65 0.12 -8.97
CA LYS A 235 -7.68 1.58 -9.16
C LYS A 235 -6.41 2.24 -8.63
N HIS A 236 -5.90 1.79 -7.50
CA HIS A 236 -4.70 2.32 -6.85
C HIS A 236 -3.39 1.61 -7.25
N GLY A 237 -3.43 0.77 -8.31
CA GLY A 237 -2.23 0.19 -8.90
C GLY A 237 -1.69 -1.05 -8.19
N CYS A 238 -2.51 -1.69 -7.33
CA CYS A 238 -2.22 -3.02 -6.84
C CYS A 238 -2.93 -4.03 -7.75
N ALA A 239 -2.19 -4.68 -8.64
CA ALA A 239 -2.74 -5.72 -9.48
C ALA A 239 -2.92 -7.00 -8.65
N HIS A 240 -4.12 -7.54 -8.65
CA HIS A 240 -4.32 -8.89 -8.15
C HIS A 240 -3.75 -9.84 -9.21
N ASN A 241 -2.70 -10.60 -8.86
CA ASN A 241 -2.31 -11.72 -9.70
C ASN A 241 -3.51 -12.67 -9.74
N ARG A 242 -4.28 -12.61 -10.82
CA ARG A 242 -5.15 -13.73 -11.14
C ARG A 242 -4.19 -14.90 -11.28
N GLU A 243 -4.26 -15.88 -10.39
CA GLU A 243 -3.75 -17.19 -10.75
C GLU A 243 -4.34 -17.47 -12.15
N PRO A 244 -3.52 -17.90 -13.11
CA PRO A 244 -4.06 -18.26 -14.40
C PRO A 244 -5.16 -19.29 -14.09
N THR A 245 -6.42 -18.86 -14.19
CA THR A 245 -7.53 -19.80 -14.20
C THR A 245 -7.23 -20.71 -15.36
N CYS A 246 -6.86 -21.94 -15.09
CA CYS A 246 -6.79 -22.99 -16.08
C CYS A 246 -8.18 -23.06 -16.71
N SER A 247 -8.42 -22.25 -17.75
CA SER A 247 -9.60 -22.42 -18.57
C SER A 247 -9.43 -23.79 -19.21
N ALA A 248 -10.48 -24.61 -19.12
CA ALA A 248 -10.51 -25.99 -19.62
C ALA A 248 -10.15 -26.16 -21.12
N ASN A 249 -9.81 -25.06 -21.81
CA ASN A 249 -9.41 -25.03 -23.23
C ASN A 249 -7.90 -24.93 -23.49
N CYS A 250 -7.03 -24.95 -22.47
CA CYS A 250 -5.58 -24.84 -22.65
C CYS A 250 -4.86 -26.20 -22.81
N CYS A 251 -5.60 -27.31 -23.01
CA CYS A 251 -5.02 -28.65 -23.11
C CYS A 251 -4.68 -29.10 -24.54
N THR A 252 -4.64 -28.20 -25.54
CA THR A 252 -4.43 -28.61 -26.96
C THR A 252 -3.06 -28.23 -27.54
N THR A 253 -2.13 -27.63 -26.79
CA THR A 253 -0.75 -27.46 -27.30
C THR A 253 0.29 -27.84 -26.24
N ARG A 254 0.70 -29.09 -26.34
CA ARG A 254 1.73 -29.77 -25.55
C ARG A 254 3.12 -29.17 -25.82
N LYS A 255 3.50 -28.04 -25.24
CA LYS A 255 4.94 -27.67 -25.23
C LYS A 255 5.45 -26.75 -24.09
N TYR A 256 4.62 -26.11 -23.29
CA TYR A 256 5.10 -25.33 -22.14
C TYR A 256 4.16 -25.42 -20.93
N CYS A 257 4.12 -26.58 -20.28
CA CYS A 257 3.49 -26.73 -18.97
C CYS A 257 4.55 -27.24 -17.98
N PHE A 258 5.40 -26.33 -17.50
CA PHE A 258 6.27 -26.57 -16.36
C PHE A 258 5.58 -26.04 -15.11
N ARG A 259 4.71 -26.83 -14.50
CA ARG A 259 4.29 -26.84 -13.09
C ARG A 259 2.90 -27.47 -12.89
N CYS A 260 2.76 -28.73 -13.22
CA CYS A 260 1.84 -29.61 -12.52
C CYS A 260 2.68 -30.81 -12.11
N GLY A 261 3.25 -30.76 -10.91
CA GLY A 261 3.78 -31.94 -10.27
C GLY A 261 2.63 -32.84 -9.87
N LEU A 262 2.46 -33.94 -10.57
CA LEU A 262 1.83 -35.17 -10.10
C LEU A 262 2.49 -36.34 -10.82
N PRO A 263 2.61 -37.51 -10.13
CA PRO A 263 3.62 -38.55 -10.28
C PRO A 263 3.65 -39.25 -11.63
#